data_cc093323abd8ba78cad0e9eeddcb5801
#
_entry.id   cc093323abd8ba78cad0e9eeddcb5801
#
_cell.length_a   1.000
_cell.length_b   1.000
_cell.length_c   1.000
_cell.angle_alpha   90.00
_cell.angle_beta   90.00
_cell.angle_gamma   90.00
#
_symmetry.space_group_name_H-M   'P 1'
#
loop_
_entity.id
_entity.type
_entity.pdbx_description
1 polymer ?
#
loop_
_entity_poly.entity_id
_entity_poly.type
_entity_poly.pdbx_seq_one_letter_code
_entity_poly.pdbx_strand_id
1 'polypeptide(L)'
;MTTTKILKIDQLNASIDNKPIIKDFELSINCNEIHVIMGPNGCGKSTLSKILTGHPLYNVDSGTILFDQLNLLDLEPEERSHHGLFLAFQYPIEIPGVSNYDFLRLAYNEKQKAKGLSELDPLQFMELAQKYLNKVKRRSEFLNRDLN
;
A
#
# COMPACT_ATOMS: atom_id res chain seq x y z
N MET A 1 12.25 25.81 -4.33
CA MET A 1 11.37 24.72 -4.76
C MET A 1 10.71 24.17 -3.52
N THR A 2 9.41 24.36 -3.36
CA THR A 2 8.66 23.77 -2.23
C THR A 2 8.59 22.28 -2.42
N THR A 3 9.32 21.52 -1.64
CA THR A 3 9.26 20.05 -1.64
C THR A 3 7.91 19.65 -1.07
N THR A 4 7.07 19.05 -1.90
CA THR A 4 5.74 18.59 -1.47
C THR A 4 5.91 17.32 -0.65
N LYS A 5 5.50 17.36 0.62
CA LYS A 5 5.49 16.18 1.48
C LYS A 5 4.41 15.22 1.02
N ILE A 6 4.77 13.95 0.81
CA ILE A 6 3.80 12.92 0.45
C ILE A 6 3.28 12.16 1.67
N LEU A 7 4.10 11.97 2.70
CA LEU A 7 3.69 11.35 3.95
C LEU A 7 4.18 12.21 5.12
N LYS A 8 3.27 12.48 6.06
CA LYS A 8 3.59 13.17 7.31
C LYS A 8 2.92 12.44 8.46
N ILE A 9 3.71 12.03 9.43
CA ILE A 9 3.27 11.41 10.67
C ILE A 9 3.71 12.31 11.80
N ASP A 10 2.78 12.74 12.65
CA ASP A 10 3.05 13.59 13.80
C ASP A 10 2.57 12.90 15.08
N GLN A 11 3.46 12.75 16.06
CA GLN A 11 3.21 12.25 17.41
C GLN A 11 2.35 10.97 17.46
N LEU A 12 2.62 10.03 16.53
CA LEU A 12 1.84 8.81 16.41
C LEU A 12 2.07 7.89 17.60
N ASN A 13 0.97 7.58 18.30
CA ASN A 13 0.91 6.54 19.30
C ASN A 13 -0.06 5.45 18.85
N ALA A 14 0.36 4.20 18.95
CA ALA A 14 -0.46 3.09 18.50
C ALA A 14 -0.25 1.83 19.32
N SER A 15 -1.33 1.05 19.45
CA SER A 15 -1.41 -0.14 20.26
C SER A 15 -2.02 -1.34 19.54
N ILE A 16 -1.78 -2.53 20.08
CA ILE A 16 -2.49 -3.77 19.78
C ILE A 16 -2.92 -4.41 21.08
N ASP A 17 -4.17 -4.86 21.21
CA ASP A 17 -4.72 -5.44 22.43
C ASP A 17 -4.42 -4.58 23.68
N ASN A 18 -4.57 -3.26 23.56
CA ASN A 18 -4.25 -2.26 24.59
C ASN A 18 -2.76 -2.24 25.03
N LYS A 19 -1.87 -2.86 24.28
CA LYS A 19 -0.42 -2.79 24.52
C LYS A 19 0.20 -1.77 23.57
N PRO A 20 0.78 -0.67 24.07
CA PRO A 20 1.42 0.34 23.23
C PRO A 20 2.65 -0.25 22.54
N ILE A 21 2.73 -0.05 21.21
CA ILE A 21 3.82 -0.54 20.36
C ILE A 21 4.58 0.62 19.74
N ILE A 22 3.88 1.62 19.26
CA ILE A 22 4.47 2.85 18.71
C ILE A 22 4.22 3.97 19.71
N LYS A 23 5.26 4.75 19.99
CA LYS A 23 5.20 5.84 20.95
C LYS A 23 5.85 7.08 20.35
N ASP A 24 5.09 8.15 20.29
CA ASP A 24 5.51 9.49 19.88
C ASP A 24 6.36 9.47 18.60
N PHE A 25 5.90 8.73 17.59
CA PHE A 25 6.64 8.53 16.36
C PHE A 25 6.36 9.64 15.36
N GLU A 26 7.43 10.19 14.82
CA GLU A 26 7.39 11.24 13.80
C GLU A 26 8.12 10.81 12.54
N LEU A 27 7.55 11.12 11.38
CA LEU A 27 8.17 10.87 10.08
C LEU A 27 7.63 11.86 9.04
N SER A 28 8.52 12.40 8.22
CA SER A 28 8.14 13.18 7.06
C SER A 28 8.90 12.68 5.84
N ILE A 29 8.16 12.35 4.78
CA ILE A 29 8.71 11.88 3.50
C ILE A 29 8.24 12.84 2.40
N ASN A 30 9.17 13.35 1.60
CA ASN A 30 8.83 14.17 0.45
C ASN A 30 8.67 13.30 -0.82
N CYS A 31 8.06 13.85 -1.84
CA CYS A 31 7.98 13.18 -3.14
C CYS A 31 9.39 12.84 -3.66
N ASN A 32 9.53 11.67 -4.27
CA ASN A 32 10.78 11.13 -4.84
C ASN A 32 11.90 10.86 -3.82
N GLU A 33 11.58 10.72 -2.54
CA GLU A 33 12.53 10.27 -1.53
C GLU A 33 12.38 8.77 -1.24
N ILE A 34 13.47 8.16 -0.82
CA ILE A 34 13.51 6.78 -0.29
C ILE A 34 13.94 6.86 1.16
N HIS A 35 13.08 6.40 2.05
CA HIS A 35 13.36 6.33 3.48
C HIS A 35 13.50 4.88 3.92
N VAL A 36 14.53 4.60 4.74
CA VAL A 36 14.79 3.28 5.31
C VAL A 36 14.59 3.35 6.82
N ILE A 37 13.64 2.56 7.33
CA ILE A 37 13.36 2.45 8.76
C ILE A 37 14.09 1.24 9.30
N MET A 38 15.05 1.47 10.20
CA MET A 38 15.89 0.43 10.81
C MET A 38 15.66 0.39 12.33
N GLY A 39 15.97 -0.75 12.93
CA GLY A 39 15.88 -0.96 14.36
C GLY A 39 15.82 -2.44 14.73
N PRO A 40 15.96 -2.80 16.01
CA PRO A 40 15.92 -4.19 16.48
C PRO A 40 14.55 -4.85 16.20
N ASN A 41 14.50 -6.18 16.33
CA ASN A 41 13.26 -6.92 16.23
C ASN A 41 12.30 -6.49 17.35
N GLY A 42 11.01 -6.34 17.01
CA GLY A 42 9.98 -5.93 17.94
C GLY A 42 9.85 -4.41 18.17
N CYS A 43 10.68 -3.55 17.55
CA CYS A 43 10.59 -2.09 17.73
C CYS A 43 9.45 -1.40 16.95
N GLY A 44 8.55 -2.15 16.29
CA GLY A 44 7.37 -1.56 15.65
C GLY A 44 7.46 -1.31 14.13
N LYS A 45 8.56 -1.67 13.44
CA LYS A 45 8.72 -1.42 11.98
C LYS A 45 7.56 -1.99 11.15
N SER A 46 7.26 -3.27 11.34
CA SER A 46 6.15 -3.94 10.62
C SER A 46 4.78 -3.47 11.11
N THR A 47 4.71 -3.01 12.36
CA THR A 47 3.50 -2.40 12.92
C THR A 47 3.17 -1.10 12.21
N LEU A 48 4.16 -0.25 11.98
CA LEU A 48 3.97 1.01 11.27
C LEU A 48 3.38 0.78 9.88
N SER A 49 3.94 -0.16 9.09
CA SER A 49 3.41 -0.46 7.76
C SER A 49 1.95 -0.95 7.79
N LYS A 50 1.58 -1.76 8.79
CA LYS A 50 0.22 -2.24 8.97
C LYS A 50 -0.75 -1.14 9.39
N ILE A 51 -0.32 -0.21 10.24
CA ILE A 51 -1.12 0.97 10.62
C ILE A 51 -1.36 1.86 9.39
N LEU A 52 -0.33 2.13 8.60
CA LEU A 52 -0.45 2.94 7.40
C LEU A 52 -1.46 2.34 6.41
N THR A 53 -1.52 1.02 6.30
CA THR A 53 -2.46 0.33 5.41
C THR A 53 -3.83 0.07 6.04
N GLY A 54 -4.07 0.48 7.29
CA GLY A 54 -5.38 0.35 7.92
C GLY A 54 -5.70 -1.04 8.45
N HIS A 55 -4.69 -1.82 8.85
CA HIS A 55 -4.92 -3.18 9.35
C HIS A 55 -5.74 -3.17 10.65
N PRO A 56 -6.88 -3.89 10.74
CA PRO A 56 -7.88 -3.72 11.80
C PRO A 56 -7.43 -4.11 13.22
N LEU A 57 -6.35 -4.86 13.36
CA LEU A 57 -5.81 -5.25 14.67
C LEU A 57 -5.05 -4.14 15.40
N TYR A 58 -4.73 -3.04 14.71
CA TYR A 58 -3.94 -1.95 15.27
C TYR A 58 -4.78 -0.71 15.51
N ASN A 59 -4.73 -0.19 16.73
CA ASN A 59 -5.42 1.03 17.10
C ASN A 59 -4.45 2.20 17.08
N VAL A 60 -4.84 3.31 16.50
CA VAL A 60 -4.15 4.59 16.65
C VAL A 60 -4.75 5.28 17.88
N ASP A 61 -3.94 5.41 18.92
CA ASP A 61 -4.38 5.97 20.20
C ASP A 61 -4.33 7.51 20.15
N SER A 62 -3.34 8.08 19.45
CA SER A 62 -3.22 9.52 19.22
C SER A 62 -2.24 9.81 18.07
N GLY A 63 -2.20 11.07 17.64
CA GLY A 63 -1.36 11.54 16.54
C GLY A 63 -2.12 11.67 15.23
N THR A 64 -1.41 12.04 14.16
CA THR A 64 -1.98 12.22 12.83
C THR A 64 -1.12 11.57 11.76
N ILE A 65 -1.77 11.08 10.71
CA ILE A 65 -1.10 10.49 9.54
C ILE A 65 -1.69 11.11 8.29
N LEU A 66 -0.94 11.98 7.65
CA LEU A 66 -1.34 12.62 6.40
C LEU A 66 -0.60 11.97 5.22
N PHE A 67 -1.34 11.53 4.22
CA PHE A 67 -0.81 11.04 2.95
C PHE A 67 -1.40 11.88 1.82
N ASP A 68 -0.55 12.56 1.07
CA ASP A 68 -0.96 13.53 0.03
C ASP A 68 -2.05 14.50 0.52
N GLN A 69 -1.85 15.04 1.75
CA GLN A 69 -2.75 15.94 2.48
C GLN A 69 -4.07 15.29 2.98
N LEU A 70 -4.32 14.02 2.71
CA LEU A 70 -5.46 13.28 3.23
C LEU A 70 -5.11 12.64 4.57
N ASN A 71 -6.02 12.72 5.54
CA ASN A 71 -5.85 12.01 6.80
C ASN A 71 -6.16 10.53 6.59
N LEU A 72 -5.14 9.66 6.71
CA LEU A 72 -5.32 8.21 6.53
C LEU A 72 -6.23 7.59 7.58
N LEU A 73 -6.39 8.21 8.73
CA LEU A 73 -7.24 7.66 9.81
C LEU A 73 -8.73 7.73 9.47
N ASP A 74 -9.11 8.59 8.54
CA ASP A 74 -10.50 8.77 8.08
C ASP A 74 -10.82 7.87 6.88
N LEU A 75 -9.85 7.08 6.38
CA LEU A 75 -9.97 6.28 5.17
C LEU A 75 -9.92 4.78 5.48
N GLU A 76 -10.80 4.02 4.85
CA GLU A 76 -10.74 2.56 4.83
C GLU A 76 -9.52 2.04 4.04
N PRO A 77 -9.04 0.80 4.28
CA PRO A 77 -7.86 0.24 3.59
C PRO A 77 -7.93 0.32 2.06
N GLU A 78 -9.11 0.08 1.49
CA GLU A 78 -9.37 0.16 0.04
C GLU A 78 -9.16 1.57 -0.48
N GLU A 79 -9.67 2.57 0.23
CA GLU A 79 -9.55 3.97 -0.14
C GLU A 79 -8.09 4.43 -0.10
N ARG A 80 -7.32 4.01 0.92
CA ARG A 80 -5.87 4.27 0.99
C ARG A 80 -5.15 3.72 -0.23
N SER A 81 -5.51 2.52 -0.66
CA SER A 81 -4.97 1.89 -1.88
C SER A 81 -5.33 2.68 -3.14
N HIS A 82 -6.56 3.18 -3.26
CA HIS A 82 -6.99 4.01 -4.38
C HIS A 82 -6.20 5.31 -4.48
N HIS A 83 -5.81 5.90 -3.36
CA HIS A 83 -4.94 7.08 -3.30
C HIS A 83 -3.47 6.77 -3.58
N GLY A 84 -3.10 5.51 -3.73
CA GLY A 84 -1.77 5.08 -4.18
C GLY A 84 -0.85 4.55 -3.09
N LEU A 85 -1.35 4.39 -1.87
CA LEU A 85 -0.61 3.69 -0.84
C LEU A 85 -0.52 2.21 -1.17
N PHE A 86 0.69 1.66 -1.24
CA PHE A 86 0.92 0.26 -1.58
C PHE A 86 1.84 -0.40 -0.54
N LEU A 87 1.48 -1.60 -0.10
CA LEU A 87 2.29 -2.42 0.79
C LEU A 87 2.73 -3.69 0.08
N ALA A 88 4.05 -3.90 -0.02
CA ALA A 88 4.60 -5.20 -0.37
C ALA A 88 4.68 -6.07 0.89
N PHE A 89 3.93 -7.16 0.92
CA PHE A 89 3.91 -8.06 2.07
C PHE A 89 5.24 -8.80 2.23
N GLN A 90 5.67 -8.99 3.46
CA GLN A 90 6.87 -9.78 3.78
C GLN A 90 6.69 -11.26 3.42
N TYR A 91 5.50 -11.78 3.63
CA TYR A 91 5.08 -13.12 3.24
C TYR A 91 3.90 -12.98 2.28
N PRO A 92 4.04 -13.39 1.02
CA PRO A 92 2.93 -13.37 0.08
C PRO A 92 1.83 -14.32 0.53
N ILE A 93 0.58 -13.90 0.33
CA ILE A 93 -0.59 -14.73 0.60
C ILE A 93 -0.99 -15.39 -0.71
N GLU A 94 -1.01 -16.70 -0.73
CA GLU A 94 -1.51 -17.45 -1.87
C GLU A 94 -3.03 -17.38 -1.94
N ILE A 95 -3.57 -17.16 -3.14
CA ILE A 95 -5.00 -17.24 -3.41
C ILE A 95 -5.19 -18.37 -4.44
N PRO A 96 -5.48 -19.61 -3.99
CA PRO A 96 -5.61 -20.74 -4.88
C PRO A 96 -6.67 -20.51 -5.98
N GLY A 97 -6.33 -20.83 -7.22
CA GLY A 97 -7.22 -20.70 -8.36
C GLY A 97 -7.39 -19.27 -8.90
N VAL A 98 -6.67 -18.30 -8.36
CA VAL A 98 -6.64 -16.93 -8.89
C VAL A 98 -5.32 -16.69 -9.58
N SER A 99 -5.35 -16.43 -10.88
CA SER A 99 -4.14 -16.10 -11.64
C SER A 99 -3.63 -14.70 -11.31
N ASN A 100 -2.32 -14.47 -11.48
CA ASN A 100 -1.76 -13.11 -11.39
C ASN A 100 -2.46 -12.15 -12.37
N TYR A 101 -2.86 -12.64 -13.54
CA TYR A 101 -3.60 -11.83 -14.50
C TYR A 101 -4.95 -11.35 -13.94
N ASP A 102 -5.76 -12.27 -13.42
CA ASP A 102 -7.10 -11.93 -12.91
C ASP A 102 -7.02 -11.00 -11.72
N PHE A 103 -6.11 -11.28 -10.79
CA PHE A 103 -5.88 -10.43 -9.63
C PHE A 103 -5.45 -9.00 -10.03
N LEU A 104 -4.44 -8.89 -10.89
CA LEU A 104 -3.92 -7.58 -11.31
C LEU A 104 -4.96 -6.79 -12.13
N ARG A 105 -5.73 -7.48 -13.00
CA ARG A 105 -6.79 -6.84 -13.78
C ARG A 105 -7.90 -6.31 -12.88
N LEU A 106 -8.33 -7.10 -11.91
CA LEU A 106 -9.34 -6.69 -10.94
C LEU A 106 -8.86 -5.47 -10.15
N ALA A 107 -7.68 -5.55 -9.56
CA ALA A 107 -7.11 -4.45 -8.78
C ALA A 107 -6.92 -3.16 -9.60
N TYR A 108 -6.51 -3.30 -10.87
CA TYR A 108 -6.37 -2.15 -11.77
C TYR A 108 -7.73 -1.52 -12.10
N ASN A 109 -8.74 -2.33 -12.43
CA ASN A 109 -10.06 -1.85 -12.80
C ASN A 109 -10.78 -1.21 -11.62
N GLU A 110 -10.67 -1.74 -10.41
CA GLU A 110 -11.20 -1.09 -9.21
C GLU A 110 -10.57 0.29 -8.97
N LYS A 111 -9.26 0.42 -9.20
CA LYS A 111 -8.59 1.72 -9.13
C LYS A 111 -9.05 2.69 -10.22
N GLN A 112 -9.33 2.22 -11.44
CA GLN A 112 -9.92 3.04 -12.51
C GLN A 112 -11.31 3.51 -12.13
N LYS A 113 -12.13 2.62 -11.65
CA LYS A 113 -13.50 2.89 -11.19
C LYS A 113 -13.55 3.93 -10.07
N ALA A 114 -12.66 3.80 -9.07
CA ALA A 114 -12.53 4.79 -8.00
C ALA A 114 -12.16 6.19 -8.50
N LYS A 115 -11.51 6.28 -9.68
CA LYS A 115 -11.19 7.55 -10.34
C LYS A 115 -12.25 8.03 -11.33
N GLY A 116 -13.40 7.33 -11.44
CA GLY A 116 -14.43 7.64 -12.42
C GLY A 116 -14.00 7.34 -13.87
N LEU A 117 -13.00 6.49 -14.07
CA LEU A 117 -12.51 6.08 -15.38
C LEU A 117 -13.11 4.72 -15.79
N SER A 118 -13.16 4.47 -17.10
CA SER A 118 -13.66 3.20 -17.62
C SER A 118 -12.72 2.04 -17.27
N GLU A 119 -13.30 0.88 -17.00
CA GLU A 119 -12.57 -0.37 -16.86
C GLU A 119 -11.93 -0.77 -18.18
N LEU A 120 -10.76 -1.41 -18.11
CA LEU A 120 -10.15 -2.03 -19.28
C LEU A 120 -10.76 -3.40 -19.53
N ASP A 121 -11.07 -3.67 -20.79
CA ASP A 121 -11.42 -5.01 -21.23
C ASP A 121 -10.22 -5.97 -21.10
N PRO A 122 -10.43 -7.29 -21.24
CA PRO A 122 -9.35 -8.27 -21.09
C PRO A 122 -8.18 -8.05 -22.04
N LEU A 123 -8.43 -7.62 -23.29
CA LEU A 123 -7.39 -7.42 -24.28
C LEU A 123 -6.57 -6.17 -23.98
N GLN A 124 -7.23 -5.07 -23.71
CA GLN A 124 -6.59 -3.81 -23.33
C GLN A 124 -5.73 -3.97 -22.08
N PHE A 125 -6.22 -4.72 -21.08
CA PHE A 125 -5.43 -4.97 -19.88
C PHE A 125 -4.23 -5.87 -20.17
N MET A 126 -4.34 -6.87 -21.05
CA MET A 126 -3.22 -7.73 -21.44
C MET A 126 -2.10 -6.90 -22.11
N GLU A 127 -2.44 -6.00 -23.01
CA GLU A 127 -1.47 -5.11 -23.65
C GLU A 127 -0.75 -4.22 -22.62
N LEU A 128 -1.51 -3.64 -21.70
CA LEU A 128 -0.97 -2.84 -20.60
C LEU A 128 -0.01 -3.66 -19.73
N ALA A 129 -0.44 -4.84 -19.28
CA ALA A 129 0.34 -5.74 -18.46
C ALA A 129 1.66 -6.13 -19.13
N GLN A 130 1.61 -6.45 -20.44
CA GLN A 130 2.80 -6.80 -21.21
C GLN A 130 3.83 -5.67 -21.26
N LYS A 131 3.36 -4.43 -21.43
CA LYS A 131 4.21 -3.24 -21.40
C LYS A 131 4.95 -3.10 -20.05
N TYR A 132 4.27 -3.37 -18.93
CA TYR A 132 4.87 -3.28 -17.60
C TYR A 132 5.76 -4.49 -17.27
N LEU A 133 5.40 -5.70 -17.68
CA LEU A 133 6.24 -6.89 -17.54
C LEU A 133 7.61 -6.70 -18.22
N ASN A 134 7.62 -6.11 -19.42
CA ASN A 134 8.86 -5.79 -20.12
C ASN A 134 9.76 -4.82 -19.33
N LYS A 135 9.17 -3.82 -18.65
CA LYS A 135 9.94 -2.89 -17.80
C LYS A 135 10.61 -3.59 -16.61
N VAL A 136 9.93 -4.57 -16.01
CA VAL A 136 10.46 -5.35 -14.88
C VAL A 136 11.18 -6.64 -15.32
N LYS A 137 11.41 -6.81 -16.62
CA LYS A 137 12.11 -7.97 -17.23
C LYS A 137 11.48 -9.31 -16.83
N ARG A 138 10.15 -9.37 -16.77
CA ARG A 138 9.38 -10.59 -16.53
C ARG A 138 8.75 -11.08 -17.83
N ARG A 139 8.60 -12.42 -17.96
CA ARG A 139 7.94 -13.04 -19.11
C ARG A 139 6.43 -13.06 -18.92
N SER A 140 5.67 -13.14 -20.01
CA SER A 140 4.20 -13.19 -20.01
C SER A 140 3.63 -14.40 -19.27
N GLU A 141 4.36 -15.53 -19.21
CA GLU A 141 3.95 -16.72 -18.45
C GLU A 141 3.74 -16.44 -16.96
N PHE A 142 4.34 -15.35 -16.44
CA PHE A 142 4.10 -14.90 -15.07
C PHE A 142 2.62 -14.60 -14.80
N LEU A 143 1.89 -14.09 -15.80
CA LEU A 143 0.47 -13.74 -15.65
C LEU A 143 -0.42 -14.97 -15.46
N ASN A 144 -0.03 -16.12 -16.01
CA ASN A 144 -0.81 -17.35 -15.96
C ASN A 144 -0.55 -18.19 -14.69
N ARG A 145 0.40 -17.77 -13.85
CA ARG A 145 0.66 -18.44 -12.57
C ARG A 145 -0.36 -18.04 -11.54
N ASP A 146 -0.64 -18.92 -10.61
CA ASP A 146 -1.43 -18.59 -9.43
C ASP A 146 -0.72 -17.49 -8.63
N LEU A 147 -1.54 -16.68 -7.95
CA LEU A 147 -1.05 -15.62 -7.08
C LEU A 147 -0.38 -16.24 -5.85
N ASN A 148 0.92 -16.06 -5.72
CA ASN A 148 1.73 -16.47 -4.57
C ASN A 148 2.92 -15.55 -4.33
#